data_3d105e9ce5b3cbae3ee0995801e65b3d
#
_entry.id   3d105e9ce5b3cbae3ee0995801e65b3d
#
_cell.length_a   1.000
_cell.length_b   1.000
_cell.length_c   1.000
_cell.angle_alpha   90.00
_cell.angle_beta   90.00
_cell.angle_gamma   90.00
#
_symmetry.space_group_name_H-M   'P 1'
#
loop_
_entity.id
_entity.type
_entity.pdbx_description
1 polymer ?
#
loop_
_entity_poly.entity_id
_entity_poly.type
_entity_poly.pdbx_seq_one_letter_code
_entity_poly.pdbx_strand_id
1 'polypeptide(L)'
;MFWTWFCFPFPWILYAIDPSKFSSWTQCINQTVENYGNIGSLLAGLTAIASVLLLYETLREQQKSNQHNEFESRYFKLLEANRKTADQMKWTAPDGNEYHGSQVFQIMLELIENSYKTLTTRDLPSESPVPCLPWQGVSVEQKHFINIAYKVVFWGLDTRGKSILEKSDANDLISSESIRMLDARMGTSTTGIRLENGGFHAYTGHYFRMLYQSIRYVNEQDSLTYRQKYEYVKMLRAQLSNMETAVLFYDSLSDLGADWELSWQGANSNINKQLITKYNLIGNLPDGMVPRKLVKKFYPNMKFSDEPMTEERCKLKKMYA
;
A
#
# COMPACT_ATOMS: atom_id res chain seq x y z
N MET A 1 38.10 -6.92 50.88
CA MET A 1 39.40 -7.41 51.47
C MET A 1 39.94 -6.51 52.60
N PHE A 2 39.35 -5.38 52.94
CA PHE A 2 39.84 -4.47 53.98
C PHE A 2 39.23 -4.69 55.39
N TRP A 3 38.15 -5.47 55.48
CA TRP A 3 37.42 -5.71 56.76
C TRP A 3 37.87 -6.92 57.55
N THR A 4 38.62 -7.83 56.96
CA THR A 4 39.08 -9.04 57.63
C THR A 4 40.27 -8.83 58.56
N TRP A 5 40.96 -7.70 58.43
CA TRP A 5 42.14 -7.38 59.24
C TRP A 5 41.83 -6.73 60.60
N PHE A 6 40.67 -6.13 60.75
CA PHE A 6 40.29 -5.45 61.99
C PHE A 6 39.62 -6.38 63.03
N CYS A 7 39.17 -7.53 62.66
CA CYS A 7 38.48 -8.44 63.57
C CYS A 7 39.39 -9.51 64.23
N PHE A 8 40.62 -9.65 63.75
CA PHE A 8 41.44 -10.80 64.19
C PHE A 8 42.22 -10.64 65.52
N PRO A 9 42.68 -9.47 65.99
CA PRO A 9 43.40 -9.44 67.27
C PRO A 9 42.48 -9.23 68.46
N PHE A 10 41.28 -8.66 68.33
CA PHE A 10 40.41 -8.31 69.46
C PHE A 10 39.74 -9.46 70.20
N PRO A 11 39.29 -10.53 69.57
CA PRO A 11 38.60 -11.63 70.22
C PRO A 11 39.48 -12.36 71.24
N TRP A 12 40.76 -12.52 70.95
CA TRP A 12 41.70 -13.26 71.81
C TRP A 12 42.00 -12.46 73.10
N ILE A 13 42.04 -11.15 73.02
CA ILE A 13 42.26 -10.28 74.18
C ILE A 13 41.03 -10.30 75.11
N LEU A 14 39.83 -10.30 74.55
CA LEU A 14 38.58 -10.36 75.30
C LEU A 14 38.36 -11.72 75.92
N TYR A 15 38.75 -12.80 75.28
CA TYR A 15 38.68 -14.15 75.85
C TYR A 15 39.62 -14.35 77.01
N ALA A 16 40.79 -13.71 76.98
CA ALA A 16 41.80 -13.77 78.08
C ALA A 16 41.36 -12.94 79.29
N ILE A 17 40.46 -11.97 79.15
CA ILE A 17 40.00 -11.08 80.22
C ILE A 17 38.70 -11.60 80.86
N ASP A 18 37.73 -12.05 80.03
CA ASP A 18 36.44 -12.52 80.52
C ASP A 18 35.75 -13.44 79.43
N PRO A 19 35.72 -14.75 79.64
CA PRO A 19 35.11 -15.71 78.68
C PRO A 19 33.62 -15.47 78.46
N SER A 20 32.89 -14.87 79.42
CA SER A 20 31.46 -14.59 79.29
C SER A 20 31.19 -13.45 78.26
N LYS A 21 32.09 -12.46 78.26
CA LYS A 21 32.01 -11.36 77.27
C LYS A 21 32.37 -11.77 75.89
N PHE A 22 33.22 -12.79 75.72
CA PHE A 22 33.55 -13.34 74.45
C PHE A 22 32.33 -14.01 73.76
N SER A 23 31.56 -14.78 74.54
CA SER A 23 30.34 -15.41 74.04
C SER A 23 29.28 -14.40 73.60
N SER A 24 29.10 -13.33 74.39
CA SER A 24 28.14 -12.26 73.98
C SER A 24 28.59 -11.46 72.80
N TRP A 25 29.89 -11.26 72.60
CA TRP A 25 30.46 -10.57 71.43
C TRP A 25 30.34 -11.40 70.17
N THR A 26 30.63 -12.70 70.23
CA THR A 26 30.44 -13.63 69.08
C THR A 26 28.97 -13.76 68.69
N GLN A 27 28.06 -13.75 69.67
CA GLN A 27 26.62 -13.73 69.40
C GLN A 27 26.18 -12.44 68.75
N CYS A 28 26.69 -11.30 69.14
CA CYS A 28 26.45 -10.00 68.53
C CYS A 28 26.95 -9.96 67.07
N ILE A 29 28.18 -10.45 66.83
CA ILE A 29 28.73 -10.52 65.49
C ILE A 29 27.89 -11.45 64.59
N ASN A 30 27.52 -12.65 65.06
CA ASN A 30 26.72 -13.57 64.30
C ASN A 30 25.35 -12.97 63.93
N GLN A 31 24.70 -12.32 64.88
CA GLN A 31 23.42 -11.65 64.63
C GLN A 31 23.56 -10.46 63.66
N THR A 32 24.69 -9.76 63.71
CA THR A 32 24.99 -8.69 62.76
C THR A 32 25.22 -9.25 61.36
N VAL A 33 26.02 -10.32 61.25
CA VAL A 33 26.29 -11.02 59.98
C VAL A 33 25.02 -11.61 59.39
N GLU A 34 24.13 -12.20 60.20
CA GLU A 34 22.83 -12.69 59.76
C GLU A 34 21.93 -11.56 59.23
N ASN A 35 21.88 -10.42 59.97
CA ASN A 35 21.10 -9.27 59.55
C ASN A 35 21.61 -8.69 58.22
N TYR A 36 22.91 -8.53 58.04
CA TYR A 36 23.50 -8.06 56.79
C TYR A 36 23.33 -9.11 55.67
N GLY A 37 23.41 -10.37 55.98
CA GLY A 37 23.16 -11.48 55.04
C GLY A 37 21.70 -11.47 54.55
N ASN A 38 20.73 -11.24 55.43
CA ASN A 38 19.33 -11.14 55.10
C ASN A 38 19.04 -9.90 54.22
N ILE A 39 19.63 -8.72 54.54
CA ILE A 39 19.52 -7.53 53.69
C ILE A 39 20.18 -7.75 52.34
N GLY A 40 21.34 -8.41 52.30
CA GLY A 40 22.04 -8.76 51.08
C GLY A 40 21.21 -9.68 50.17
N SER A 41 20.57 -10.71 50.72
CA SER A 41 19.70 -11.61 49.99
C SER A 41 18.44 -10.93 49.46
N LEU A 42 17.85 -10.02 50.22
CA LEU A 42 16.70 -9.21 49.80
C LEU A 42 17.07 -8.26 48.66
N LEU A 43 18.21 -7.58 48.75
CA LEU A 43 18.72 -6.76 47.66
C LEU A 43 19.05 -7.58 46.40
N ALA A 44 19.66 -8.75 46.57
CA ALA A 44 19.92 -9.66 45.44
C ALA A 44 18.62 -10.13 44.78
N GLY A 45 17.57 -10.40 45.55
CA GLY A 45 16.24 -10.72 45.02
C GLY A 45 15.62 -9.57 44.25
N LEU A 46 15.70 -8.35 44.76
CA LEU A 46 15.19 -7.15 44.09
C LEU A 46 15.95 -6.86 42.79
N THR A 47 17.28 -6.98 42.81
CA THR A 47 18.09 -6.81 41.56
C THR A 47 17.82 -7.88 40.55
N ALA A 48 17.58 -9.12 40.96
CA ALA A 48 17.18 -10.20 40.05
C ALA A 48 15.82 -9.91 39.38
N ILE A 49 14.83 -9.46 40.14
CA ILE A 49 13.52 -9.06 39.58
C ILE A 49 13.68 -7.91 38.61
N ALA A 50 14.41 -6.85 39.00
CA ALA A 50 14.68 -5.72 38.10
C ALA A 50 15.39 -6.15 36.81
N SER A 51 16.35 -7.06 36.90
CA SER A 51 17.06 -7.60 35.74
C SER A 51 16.14 -8.38 34.81
N VAL A 52 15.21 -9.19 35.34
CA VAL A 52 14.21 -9.91 34.54
C VAL A 52 13.26 -8.94 33.85
N LEU A 53 12.81 -7.88 34.52
CA LEU A 53 11.95 -6.84 33.93
C LEU A 53 12.67 -6.09 32.80
N LEU A 54 13.91 -5.69 33.00
CA LEU A 54 14.74 -5.06 31.96
C LEU A 54 14.96 -5.99 30.76
N LEU A 55 15.24 -7.27 31.04
CA LEU A 55 15.39 -8.26 29.96
C LEU A 55 14.08 -8.42 29.16
N TYR A 56 12.95 -8.47 29.85
CA TYR A 56 11.64 -8.56 29.21
C TYR A 56 11.36 -7.35 28.31
N GLU A 57 11.59 -6.13 28.78
CA GLU A 57 11.44 -4.91 27.98
C GLU A 57 12.38 -4.91 26.77
N THR A 58 13.65 -5.30 26.96
CA THR A 58 14.63 -5.39 25.89
C THR A 58 14.20 -6.39 24.81
N LEU A 59 13.74 -7.59 25.22
CA LEU A 59 13.23 -8.60 24.28
C LEU A 59 11.99 -8.10 23.52
N ARG A 60 11.10 -7.40 24.20
CA ARG A 60 9.91 -6.82 23.59
C ARG A 60 10.25 -5.75 22.54
N GLU A 61 11.19 -4.86 22.87
CA GLU A 61 11.69 -3.85 21.92
C GLU A 61 12.39 -4.51 20.72
N GLN A 62 13.20 -5.54 20.98
CA GLN A 62 13.89 -6.29 19.94
C GLN A 62 12.91 -7.01 18.99
N GLN A 63 11.84 -7.60 19.54
CA GLN A 63 10.78 -8.21 18.73
C GLN A 63 10.09 -7.18 17.82
N LYS A 64 9.75 -5.99 18.35
CA LYS A 64 9.16 -4.91 17.56
C LYS A 64 10.10 -4.44 16.45
N SER A 65 11.38 -4.27 16.78
CA SER A 65 12.41 -3.87 15.81
C SER A 65 12.57 -4.93 14.71
N ASN A 66 12.60 -6.22 15.07
CA ASN A 66 12.70 -7.30 14.11
C ASN A 66 11.48 -7.37 13.18
N GLN A 67 10.27 -7.20 13.70
CA GLN A 67 9.05 -7.14 12.89
C GLN A 67 9.07 -5.96 11.92
N HIS A 68 9.55 -4.81 12.37
CA HIS A 68 9.68 -3.63 11.52
C HIS A 68 10.72 -3.85 10.41
N ASN A 69 11.89 -4.38 10.74
CA ASN A 69 12.94 -4.69 9.77
C ASN A 69 12.48 -5.76 8.74
N GLU A 70 11.73 -6.77 9.18
CA GLU A 70 11.15 -7.78 8.29
C GLU A 70 10.13 -7.16 7.33
N PHE A 71 9.25 -6.31 7.85
CA PHE A 71 8.30 -5.55 7.02
C PHE A 71 9.04 -4.72 5.98
N GLU A 72 10.03 -3.91 6.37
CA GLU A 72 10.79 -3.07 5.45
C GLU A 72 11.51 -3.91 4.39
N SER A 73 12.18 -4.98 4.80
CA SER A 73 12.88 -5.86 3.85
C SER A 73 11.94 -6.45 2.80
N ARG A 74 10.75 -6.89 3.21
CA ARG A 74 9.73 -7.41 2.28
C ARG A 74 9.16 -6.30 1.40
N TYR A 75 8.90 -5.13 1.98
CA TYR A 75 8.36 -3.99 1.23
C TYR A 75 9.33 -3.52 0.14
N PHE A 76 10.63 -3.34 0.46
CA PHE A 76 11.62 -2.92 -0.54
C PHE A 76 11.81 -3.96 -1.65
N LYS A 77 11.73 -5.25 -1.34
CA LYS A 77 11.71 -6.31 -2.36
C LYS A 77 10.50 -6.21 -3.29
N LEU A 78 9.33 -5.87 -2.74
CA LEU A 78 8.13 -5.64 -3.57
C LEU A 78 8.29 -4.40 -4.46
N LEU A 79 8.87 -3.31 -3.95
CA LEU A 79 9.16 -2.12 -4.74
C LEU A 79 10.13 -2.43 -5.89
N GLU A 80 11.21 -3.14 -5.60
CA GLU A 80 12.19 -3.55 -6.60
C GLU A 80 11.57 -4.46 -7.66
N ALA A 81 10.75 -5.43 -7.24
CA ALA A 81 10.06 -6.32 -8.15
C ALA A 81 9.07 -5.56 -9.05
N ASN A 82 8.30 -4.60 -8.51
CA ASN A 82 7.41 -3.75 -9.29
C ASN A 82 8.19 -2.97 -10.35
N ARG A 83 9.29 -2.31 -9.95
CA ARG A 83 10.12 -1.54 -10.87
C ARG A 83 10.72 -2.41 -11.96
N LYS A 84 11.29 -3.56 -11.58
CA LYS A 84 11.85 -4.53 -12.51
C LYS A 84 10.80 -5.04 -13.52
N THR A 85 9.57 -5.31 -13.05
CA THR A 85 8.46 -5.73 -13.92
C THR A 85 8.11 -4.64 -14.92
N ALA A 86 8.04 -3.38 -14.51
CA ALA A 86 7.79 -2.25 -15.39
C ALA A 86 8.91 -2.09 -16.45
N ASP A 87 10.17 -2.11 -16.01
CA ASP A 87 11.33 -1.90 -16.89
C ASP A 87 11.56 -3.04 -17.88
N GLN A 88 11.23 -4.28 -17.49
CA GLN A 88 11.34 -5.48 -18.33
C GLN A 88 10.14 -5.68 -19.24
N MET A 89 9.10 -4.86 -19.10
CA MET A 89 7.92 -4.97 -19.95
C MET A 89 8.30 -4.69 -21.40
N LYS A 90 7.93 -5.61 -22.28
CA LYS A 90 8.17 -5.51 -23.72
C LYS A 90 6.88 -5.88 -24.46
N TRP A 91 6.47 -5.02 -25.37
CA TRP A 91 5.34 -5.26 -26.23
C TRP A 91 5.74 -5.02 -27.70
N THR A 92 5.39 -5.96 -28.55
CA THR A 92 5.66 -5.86 -29.99
C THR A 92 4.35 -5.59 -30.70
N ALA A 93 4.29 -4.46 -31.38
CA ALA A 93 3.11 -4.08 -32.17
C ALA A 93 2.99 -4.92 -33.46
N PRO A 94 1.80 -4.98 -34.08
CA PRO A 94 1.58 -5.73 -35.30
C PRO A 94 2.43 -5.28 -36.50
N ASP A 95 2.90 -4.04 -36.47
CA ASP A 95 3.81 -3.46 -37.47
C ASP A 95 5.28 -3.87 -37.29
N GLY A 96 5.57 -4.64 -36.21
CA GLY A 96 6.90 -5.11 -35.88
C GLY A 96 7.68 -4.16 -34.96
N ASN A 97 7.13 -2.99 -34.61
CA ASN A 97 7.77 -2.06 -33.68
C ASN A 97 7.75 -2.62 -32.25
N GLU A 98 8.86 -2.48 -31.55
CA GLU A 98 9.01 -2.91 -30.15
C GLU A 98 8.97 -1.73 -29.21
N TYR A 99 8.13 -1.85 -28.17
CA TYR A 99 7.97 -0.85 -27.11
C TYR A 99 8.40 -1.45 -25.77
N HIS A 100 9.13 -0.65 -24.98
CA HIS A 100 9.73 -1.11 -23.73
C HIS A 100 9.32 -0.23 -22.55
N GLY A 101 9.14 -0.84 -21.38
CA GLY A 101 8.91 -0.14 -20.12
C GLY A 101 7.76 0.87 -20.20
N SER A 102 8.05 2.14 -19.91
CA SER A 102 7.06 3.22 -19.90
C SER A 102 6.40 3.50 -21.25
N GLN A 103 7.06 3.13 -22.37
CA GLN A 103 6.46 3.28 -23.72
C GLN A 103 5.25 2.39 -23.91
N VAL A 104 5.23 1.20 -23.28
CA VAL A 104 4.08 0.29 -23.31
C VAL A 104 2.85 0.96 -22.70
N PHE A 105 3.03 1.64 -21.56
CA PHE A 105 1.95 2.39 -20.91
C PHE A 105 1.52 3.61 -21.72
N GLN A 106 2.45 4.26 -22.43
CA GLN A 106 2.12 5.37 -23.32
C GLN A 106 1.18 4.92 -24.43
N ILE A 107 1.54 3.84 -25.14
CA ILE A 107 0.69 3.29 -26.22
C ILE A 107 -0.66 2.82 -25.64
N MET A 108 -0.65 2.14 -24.51
CA MET A 108 -1.89 1.71 -23.85
C MET A 108 -2.80 2.91 -23.52
N LEU A 109 -2.25 4.01 -23.01
CA LEU A 109 -2.98 5.24 -22.72
C LEU A 109 -3.59 5.85 -23.98
N GLU A 110 -2.81 5.99 -25.06
CA GLU A 110 -3.27 6.52 -26.34
C GLU A 110 -4.43 5.70 -26.91
N LEU A 111 -4.35 4.37 -26.81
CA LEU A 111 -5.40 3.48 -27.27
C LEU A 111 -6.67 3.57 -26.39
N ILE A 112 -6.54 3.71 -25.06
CA ILE A 112 -7.68 3.92 -24.16
C ILE A 112 -8.39 5.22 -24.51
N GLU A 113 -7.66 6.33 -24.68
CA GLU A 113 -8.23 7.63 -25.03
C GLU A 113 -8.90 7.61 -26.40
N ASN A 114 -8.28 6.98 -27.39
CA ASN A 114 -8.88 6.85 -28.74
C ASN A 114 -10.15 5.98 -28.71
N SER A 115 -10.14 4.89 -27.95
CA SER A 115 -11.32 4.05 -27.73
C SER A 115 -12.44 4.84 -27.06
N TYR A 116 -12.13 5.58 -26.00
CA TYR A 116 -13.08 6.43 -25.29
C TYR A 116 -13.68 7.53 -26.20
N LYS A 117 -12.82 8.24 -26.97
CA LYS A 117 -13.28 9.22 -27.94
C LYS A 117 -14.21 8.60 -28.99
N THR A 118 -13.87 7.41 -29.49
CA THR A 118 -14.69 6.69 -30.50
C THR A 118 -16.07 6.36 -29.93
N LEU A 119 -16.15 5.95 -28.67
CA LEU A 119 -17.42 5.60 -28.01
C LEU A 119 -18.28 6.83 -27.73
N THR A 120 -17.65 7.97 -27.37
CA THR A 120 -18.37 9.18 -26.95
C THR A 120 -18.75 10.11 -28.10
N THR A 121 -18.08 10.06 -29.25
CA THR A 121 -18.39 10.91 -30.43
C THR A 121 -19.59 10.44 -31.25
N ARG A 122 -20.20 9.34 -30.82
CA ARG A 122 -21.39 8.81 -31.49
C ARG A 122 -22.64 9.26 -30.73
N ASP A 123 -23.61 9.81 -31.46
CA ASP A 123 -25.00 9.88 -31.03
C ASP A 123 -25.53 8.44 -30.89
N LEU A 124 -25.23 7.77 -29.78
CA LEU A 124 -25.94 6.56 -29.39
C LEU A 124 -27.37 6.98 -29.11
N PRO A 125 -28.38 6.30 -29.68
CA PRO A 125 -29.78 6.61 -29.38
C PRO A 125 -29.93 6.50 -27.85
N SER A 126 -30.32 7.62 -27.25
CA SER A 126 -30.60 7.76 -25.84
C SER A 126 -31.90 7.03 -25.51
N GLU A 127 -31.88 5.72 -25.44
CA GLU A 127 -33.02 4.91 -25.09
C GLU A 127 -32.93 4.24 -23.74
N SER A 128 -32.42 4.89 -22.75
CA SER A 128 -32.77 4.58 -21.37
C SER A 128 -32.28 5.69 -20.42
N PRO A 129 -33.10 6.18 -19.50
CA PRO A 129 -32.59 7.02 -18.43
C PRO A 129 -31.73 6.15 -17.48
N VAL A 130 -30.44 6.18 -17.69
CA VAL A 130 -29.49 5.48 -16.82
C VAL A 130 -29.49 6.20 -15.48
N PRO A 131 -29.77 5.52 -14.36
CA PRO A 131 -29.81 6.18 -13.06
C PRO A 131 -28.46 6.79 -12.73
N CYS A 132 -28.45 8.09 -12.38
CA CYS A 132 -27.25 8.73 -11.84
C CYS A 132 -26.87 8.06 -10.52
N LEU A 133 -25.64 7.64 -10.39
CA LEU A 133 -25.13 7.17 -9.10
C LEU A 133 -25.09 8.34 -8.11
N PRO A 134 -25.68 8.22 -6.91
CA PRO A 134 -25.95 9.35 -6.03
C PRO A 134 -24.72 10.02 -5.45
N TRP A 135 -23.55 9.51 -5.71
CA TRP A 135 -22.36 9.88 -4.96
C TRP A 135 -21.38 10.84 -5.68
N GLN A 136 -21.56 11.20 -6.98
CA GLN A 136 -20.52 12.07 -7.59
C GLN A 136 -20.90 12.94 -8.79
N GLY A 137 -22.15 13.05 -9.21
CA GLY A 137 -22.50 13.86 -10.38
C GLY A 137 -21.85 13.39 -11.70
N VAL A 138 -21.32 12.16 -11.71
CA VAL A 138 -20.82 11.49 -12.92
C VAL A 138 -21.99 10.73 -13.51
N SER A 139 -22.24 10.92 -14.81
CA SER A 139 -23.20 10.05 -15.48
C SER A 139 -22.68 8.61 -15.45
N VAL A 140 -23.55 7.66 -15.13
CA VAL A 140 -23.25 6.22 -15.20
C VAL A 140 -22.68 5.87 -16.56
N GLU A 141 -23.16 6.53 -17.60
CA GLU A 141 -22.73 6.44 -18.98
C GLU A 141 -21.24 6.77 -19.18
N GLN A 142 -20.73 7.85 -18.57
CA GLN A 142 -19.32 8.22 -18.71
C GLN A 142 -18.37 7.16 -18.09
N LYS A 143 -18.73 6.63 -16.92
CA LYS A 143 -17.98 5.55 -16.29
C LYS A 143 -18.04 4.27 -17.14
N HIS A 144 -19.19 3.97 -17.68
CA HIS A 144 -19.41 2.84 -18.56
C HIS A 144 -18.51 2.90 -19.80
N PHE A 145 -18.44 4.03 -20.50
CA PHE A 145 -17.55 4.18 -21.66
C PHE A 145 -16.07 4.07 -21.29
N ILE A 146 -15.66 4.57 -20.14
CA ILE A 146 -14.29 4.40 -19.66
C ILE A 146 -13.99 2.92 -19.38
N ASN A 147 -14.91 2.21 -18.71
CA ASN A 147 -14.78 0.79 -18.44
C ASN A 147 -14.64 -0.03 -19.73
N ILE A 148 -15.49 0.24 -20.73
CA ILE A 148 -15.41 -0.40 -22.04
C ILE A 148 -14.08 -0.11 -22.73
N ALA A 149 -13.70 1.17 -22.81
CA ALA A 149 -12.47 1.59 -23.47
C ALA A 149 -11.25 0.89 -22.85
N TYR A 150 -11.19 0.84 -21.52
CA TYR A 150 -10.12 0.13 -20.82
C TYR A 150 -10.14 -1.38 -21.09
N LYS A 151 -11.29 -2.03 -20.98
CA LYS A 151 -11.42 -3.48 -21.21
C LYS A 151 -11.04 -3.89 -22.64
N VAL A 152 -11.44 -3.10 -23.64
CA VAL A 152 -11.09 -3.34 -25.04
C VAL A 152 -9.58 -3.31 -25.25
N VAL A 153 -8.91 -2.31 -24.70
CA VAL A 153 -7.45 -2.21 -24.80
C VAL A 153 -6.76 -3.31 -23.98
N PHE A 154 -7.29 -3.62 -22.82
CA PHE A 154 -6.72 -4.63 -21.93
C PHE A 154 -6.83 -6.04 -22.52
N TRP A 155 -8.01 -6.46 -23.01
CA TRP A 155 -8.23 -7.79 -23.55
C TRP A 155 -7.88 -7.91 -25.03
N GLY A 156 -7.95 -6.82 -25.79
CA GLY A 156 -7.80 -6.79 -27.25
C GLY A 156 -9.09 -7.09 -27.96
N LEU A 157 -9.00 -7.11 -29.30
CA LEU A 157 -10.11 -7.37 -30.24
C LEU A 157 -9.87 -8.64 -31.05
N ASP A 158 -8.98 -9.51 -30.65
CA ASP A 158 -8.85 -10.85 -31.17
C ASP A 158 -10.07 -11.72 -30.82
N THR A 159 -10.16 -12.92 -31.36
CA THR A 159 -11.28 -13.85 -31.13
C THR A 159 -11.49 -14.11 -29.61
N ARG A 160 -10.40 -14.20 -28.85
CA ARG A 160 -10.45 -14.44 -27.38
C ARG A 160 -10.93 -13.20 -26.66
N GLY A 161 -10.37 -12.03 -26.96
CA GLY A 161 -10.75 -10.76 -26.38
C GLY A 161 -12.22 -10.43 -26.61
N LYS A 162 -12.70 -10.58 -27.85
CA LYS A 162 -14.12 -10.41 -28.21
C LYS A 162 -15.03 -11.33 -27.38
N SER A 163 -14.67 -12.62 -27.27
CA SER A 163 -15.44 -13.57 -26.44
C SER A 163 -15.46 -13.22 -24.96
N ILE A 164 -14.35 -12.65 -24.41
CA ILE A 164 -14.31 -12.18 -23.02
C ILE A 164 -15.19 -10.93 -22.83
N LEU A 165 -15.10 -9.98 -23.77
CA LEU A 165 -15.89 -8.76 -23.74
C LEU A 165 -17.39 -9.07 -23.81
N GLU A 166 -17.81 -9.93 -24.72
CA GLU A 166 -19.22 -10.36 -24.86
C GLU A 166 -19.75 -11.08 -23.62
N LYS A 167 -18.93 -11.89 -22.94
CA LYS A 167 -19.32 -12.63 -21.73
C LYS A 167 -19.32 -11.77 -20.48
N SER A 168 -18.45 -10.75 -20.40
CA SER A 168 -18.36 -9.89 -19.22
C SER A 168 -19.52 -8.91 -19.08
N ASP A 169 -20.26 -8.72 -20.17
CA ASP A 169 -21.25 -7.66 -20.30
C ASP A 169 -22.72 -8.17 -20.30
N ALA A 170 -23.02 -9.22 -19.56
CA ALA A 170 -24.40 -9.68 -19.37
C ALA A 170 -25.38 -8.59 -18.84
N ASN A 171 -24.86 -7.47 -18.33
CA ASN A 171 -25.60 -6.28 -17.91
C ASN A 171 -25.13 -4.97 -18.58
N ASP A 172 -24.06 -4.99 -19.38
CA ASP A 172 -23.46 -3.83 -19.98
C ASP A 172 -23.55 -3.93 -21.51
N LEU A 173 -24.25 -2.98 -22.10
CA LEU A 173 -24.60 -2.81 -23.51
C LEU A 173 -23.39 -2.58 -24.46
N ILE A 174 -22.35 -3.41 -24.40
CA ILE A 174 -21.43 -3.43 -25.55
C ILE A 174 -22.10 -4.25 -26.64
N SER A 175 -22.83 -3.57 -27.51
CA SER A 175 -23.37 -4.24 -28.67
C SER A 175 -22.22 -4.78 -29.55
N SER A 176 -22.40 -5.92 -30.16
CA SER A 176 -21.45 -6.46 -31.15
C SER A 176 -21.12 -5.42 -32.24
N GLU A 177 -22.00 -4.45 -32.44
CA GLU A 177 -21.81 -3.31 -33.35
C GLU A 177 -20.81 -2.29 -32.78
N SER A 178 -20.82 -2.00 -31.49
CA SER A 178 -19.82 -1.13 -30.84
C SER A 178 -18.42 -1.75 -30.91
N ILE A 179 -18.31 -3.07 -30.74
CA ILE A 179 -17.04 -3.81 -30.90
C ILE A 179 -16.55 -3.72 -32.35
N ARG A 180 -17.41 -3.94 -33.33
CA ARG A 180 -17.06 -3.84 -34.77
C ARG A 180 -16.60 -2.43 -35.13
N MET A 181 -17.20 -1.42 -34.57
CA MET A 181 -16.81 -0.02 -34.81
C MET A 181 -15.49 0.37 -34.20
N LEU A 182 -15.25 -0.09 -32.97
CA LEU A 182 -13.94 0.08 -32.32
C LEU A 182 -12.86 -0.58 -33.17
N ASP A 183 -13.11 -1.80 -33.64
CA ASP A 183 -12.21 -2.56 -34.52
C ASP A 183 -11.91 -1.79 -35.82
N ALA A 184 -12.95 -1.30 -36.50
CA ALA A 184 -12.81 -0.55 -37.75
C ALA A 184 -12.07 0.80 -37.55
N ARG A 185 -12.33 1.53 -36.47
CA ARG A 185 -11.73 2.85 -36.23
C ARG A 185 -10.34 2.79 -35.59
N MET A 186 -10.05 1.80 -34.76
CA MET A 186 -8.70 1.63 -34.21
C MET A 186 -7.70 1.24 -35.29
N GLY A 187 -8.12 0.52 -36.31
CA GLY A 187 -7.30 0.24 -37.49
C GLY A 187 -6.95 1.48 -38.34
N THR A 188 -7.67 2.60 -38.18
CA THR A 188 -7.43 3.88 -38.85
C THR A 188 -6.85 4.96 -37.93
N SER A 189 -6.48 4.59 -36.69
CA SER A 189 -5.87 5.48 -35.71
C SER A 189 -4.53 6.03 -36.17
N THR A 190 -4.14 7.23 -35.69
CA THR A 190 -2.84 7.86 -35.96
C THR A 190 -1.64 6.97 -35.60
N THR A 191 -1.82 6.04 -34.66
CA THR A 191 -0.79 5.07 -34.25
C THR A 191 -0.71 3.86 -35.22
N GLY A 192 -1.71 3.62 -36.10
CA GLY A 192 -1.76 2.43 -36.95
C GLY A 192 -1.85 1.09 -36.21
N ILE A 193 -1.98 1.13 -34.87
CA ILE A 193 -1.93 -0.05 -34.01
C ILE A 193 -3.31 -0.70 -33.96
N ARG A 194 -3.36 -1.97 -34.33
CA ARG A 194 -4.55 -2.80 -34.26
C ARG A 194 -4.50 -3.75 -33.07
N LEU A 195 -5.59 -3.87 -32.34
CA LEU A 195 -5.71 -4.79 -31.21
C LEU A 195 -6.18 -6.20 -31.64
N GLU A 196 -6.16 -6.50 -32.93
CA GLU A 196 -6.53 -7.80 -33.47
C GLU A 196 -5.62 -8.95 -33.01
N ASN A 197 -4.39 -8.64 -32.63
CA ASN A 197 -3.39 -9.62 -32.15
C ASN A 197 -3.35 -9.77 -30.62
N GLY A 198 -4.41 -9.32 -29.94
CA GLY A 198 -4.52 -9.36 -28.49
C GLY A 198 -4.25 -8.01 -27.80
N GLY A 199 -4.68 -7.91 -26.56
CA GLY A 199 -4.55 -6.71 -25.73
C GLY A 199 -3.33 -6.73 -24.81
N PHE A 200 -3.30 -5.78 -23.90
CA PHE A 200 -2.19 -5.57 -22.96
C PHE A 200 -2.24 -6.47 -21.72
N HIS A 201 -3.28 -7.33 -21.56
CA HIS A 201 -3.49 -8.15 -20.37
C HIS A 201 -2.29 -9.03 -20.00
N ALA A 202 -1.59 -9.58 -21.01
CA ALA A 202 -0.42 -10.43 -20.78
C ALA A 202 0.78 -9.66 -20.22
N TYR A 203 0.85 -8.37 -20.48
CA TYR A 203 1.98 -7.51 -20.12
C TYR A 203 1.70 -6.70 -18.86
N THR A 204 0.57 -6.01 -18.79
CA THR A 204 0.25 -5.05 -17.72
C THR A 204 -0.55 -5.67 -16.58
N GLY A 205 -1.26 -6.79 -16.80
CA GLY A 205 -2.10 -7.40 -15.76
C GLY A 205 -1.31 -7.91 -14.57
N HIS A 206 -0.10 -8.43 -14.77
CA HIS A 206 0.78 -8.84 -13.66
C HIS A 206 1.31 -7.62 -12.92
N TYR A 207 1.69 -6.57 -13.63
CA TYR A 207 2.19 -5.32 -13.06
C TYR A 207 1.17 -4.67 -12.12
N PHE A 208 -0.08 -4.46 -12.55
CA PHE A 208 -1.12 -3.84 -11.73
C PHE A 208 -1.49 -4.70 -10.51
N ARG A 209 -1.50 -6.02 -10.65
CA ARG A 209 -1.68 -6.93 -9.50
C ARG A 209 -0.55 -6.80 -8.47
N MET A 210 0.70 -6.74 -8.91
CA MET A 210 1.84 -6.57 -8.00
C MET A 210 1.80 -5.19 -7.34
N LEU A 211 1.49 -4.14 -8.08
CA LEU A 211 1.32 -2.79 -7.57
C LEU A 211 0.23 -2.74 -6.49
N TYR A 212 -0.94 -3.31 -6.77
CA TYR A 212 -2.04 -3.43 -5.83
C TYR A 212 -1.62 -4.18 -4.55
N GLN A 213 -0.98 -5.34 -4.69
CA GLN A 213 -0.51 -6.12 -3.55
C GLN A 213 0.54 -5.40 -2.72
N SER A 214 1.41 -4.60 -3.34
CA SER A 214 2.41 -3.81 -2.63
C SER A 214 1.77 -2.73 -1.74
N ILE A 215 0.74 -2.05 -2.25
CA ILE A 215 0.00 -1.03 -1.49
C ILE A 215 -0.87 -1.68 -0.42
N ARG A 216 -1.53 -2.77 -0.75
CA ARG A 216 -2.33 -3.56 0.18
C ARG A 216 -1.47 -4.08 1.34
N TYR A 217 -0.27 -4.59 1.05
CA TYR A 217 0.68 -5.04 2.07
C TYR A 217 0.99 -3.97 3.11
N VAL A 218 1.22 -2.72 2.67
CA VAL A 218 1.41 -1.58 3.58
C VAL A 218 0.11 -1.24 4.32
N ASN A 219 -1.02 -1.24 3.61
CA ASN A 219 -2.32 -0.87 4.18
C ASN A 219 -2.77 -1.80 5.31
N GLU A 220 -2.47 -3.09 5.21
CA GLU A 220 -2.86 -4.13 6.16
C GLU A 220 -1.90 -4.27 7.35
N GLN A 221 -0.84 -3.46 7.46
CA GLN A 221 0.08 -3.50 8.61
C GLN A 221 -0.51 -2.80 9.82
N ASP A 222 -0.93 -3.55 10.83
CA ASP A 222 -1.52 -3.01 12.06
C ASP A 222 -0.47 -2.30 12.95
N SER A 223 0.81 -2.68 12.82
CA SER A 223 1.91 -2.08 13.57
C SER A 223 2.28 -0.67 13.11
N LEU A 224 1.82 -0.24 11.93
CA LEU A 224 2.13 1.05 11.34
C LEU A 224 0.98 2.05 11.53
N THR A 225 1.31 3.26 11.94
CA THR A 225 0.37 4.39 11.92
C THR A 225 0.05 4.80 10.49
N TYR A 226 -1.10 5.47 10.28
CA TYR A 226 -1.46 5.99 8.95
C TYR A 226 -0.36 6.87 8.34
N ARG A 227 0.30 7.71 9.15
CA ARG A 227 1.40 8.56 8.69
C ARG A 227 2.56 7.74 8.13
N GLN A 228 2.96 6.68 8.82
CA GLN A 228 4.01 5.77 8.35
C GLN A 228 3.58 5.05 7.07
N LYS A 229 2.37 4.48 7.04
CA LYS A 229 1.79 3.87 5.83
C LYS A 229 1.80 4.82 4.65
N TYR A 230 1.41 6.09 4.87
CA TYR A 230 1.39 7.11 3.84
C TYR A 230 2.79 7.40 3.27
N GLU A 231 3.83 7.47 4.11
CA GLU A 231 5.21 7.69 3.65
C GLU A 231 5.73 6.49 2.84
N TYR A 232 5.44 5.25 3.23
CA TYR A 232 5.79 4.08 2.42
C TYR A 232 5.08 4.11 1.06
N VAL A 233 3.79 4.33 1.03
CA VAL A 233 3.06 4.40 -0.26
C VAL A 233 3.51 5.59 -1.10
N LYS A 234 3.92 6.70 -0.49
CA LYS A 234 4.51 7.86 -1.18
C LYS A 234 5.83 7.50 -1.87
N MET A 235 6.68 6.66 -1.26
CA MET A 235 7.90 6.15 -1.90
C MET A 235 7.57 5.30 -3.13
N LEU A 236 6.57 4.41 -3.04
CA LEU A 236 6.10 3.64 -4.19
C LEU A 236 5.56 4.56 -5.29
N ARG A 237 4.70 5.52 -4.93
CA ARG A 237 4.14 6.51 -5.87
C ARG A 237 5.21 7.31 -6.61
N ALA A 238 6.33 7.62 -5.94
CA ALA A 238 7.45 8.33 -6.55
C ALA A 238 8.18 7.52 -7.64
N GLN A 239 8.01 6.20 -7.66
CA GLN A 239 8.57 5.32 -8.70
C GLN A 239 7.67 5.20 -9.94
N LEU A 240 6.39 5.55 -9.81
CA LEU A 240 5.47 5.50 -10.93
C LEU A 240 5.76 6.62 -11.93
N SER A 241 5.91 6.27 -13.19
CA SER A 241 5.93 7.23 -14.28
C SER A 241 4.55 7.89 -14.43
N ASN A 242 4.52 9.02 -15.12
CA ASN A 242 3.26 9.70 -15.42
C ASN A 242 2.31 8.82 -16.25
N MET A 243 2.86 8.02 -17.19
CA MET A 243 2.08 7.10 -18.01
C MET A 243 1.48 5.97 -17.19
N GLU A 244 2.26 5.36 -16.31
CA GLU A 244 1.78 4.34 -15.36
C GLU A 244 0.66 4.89 -14.47
N THR A 245 0.82 6.13 -13.98
CA THR A 245 -0.18 6.79 -13.13
C THR A 245 -1.47 7.09 -13.91
N ALA A 246 -1.36 7.50 -15.18
CA ALA A 246 -2.53 7.74 -16.03
C ALA A 246 -3.28 6.44 -16.35
N VAL A 247 -2.57 5.37 -16.67
CA VAL A 247 -3.21 4.06 -16.91
C VAL A 247 -3.81 3.51 -15.61
N LEU A 248 -3.16 3.70 -14.45
CA LEU A 248 -3.73 3.33 -13.14
C LEU A 248 -5.05 4.06 -12.86
N PHE A 249 -5.19 5.32 -13.27
CA PHE A 249 -6.46 6.04 -13.16
C PHE A 249 -7.57 5.32 -13.95
N TYR A 250 -7.34 4.96 -15.21
CA TYR A 250 -8.31 4.25 -16.01
C TYR A 250 -8.57 2.83 -15.50
N ASP A 251 -7.52 2.12 -15.07
CA ASP A 251 -7.64 0.80 -14.44
C ASP A 251 -8.58 0.85 -13.23
N SER A 252 -8.37 1.82 -12.35
CA SER A 252 -9.17 1.97 -11.12
C SER A 252 -10.65 2.29 -11.36
N LEU A 253 -11.00 2.80 -12.54
CA LEU A 253 -12.37 3.06 -12.96
C LEU A 253 -13.03 1.88 -13.69
N SER A 254 -12.22 0.91 -14.09
CA SER A 254 -12.72 -0.32 -14.72
C SER A 254 -13.19 -1.34 -13.67
N ASP A 255 -13.96 -2.33 -14.12
CA ASP A 255 -14.35 -3.46 -13.25
C ASP A 255 -13.14 -4.30 -12.85
N LEU A 256 -12.07 -4.31 -13.67
CA LEU A 256 -10.84 -5.05 -13.39
C LEU A 256 -10.06 -4.44 -12.22
N GLY A 257 -10.11 -3.13 -12.09
CA GLY A 257 -9.45 -2.37 -11.01
C GLY A 257 -10.43 -1.89 -9.93
N ALA A 258 -11.65 -2.40 -9.87
CA ALA A 258 -12.66 -1.94 -8.91
C ALA A 258 -12.20 -2.03 -7.45
N ASP A 259 -11.34 -2.98 -7.13
CA ASP A 259 -10.79 -3.19 -5.78
C ASP A 259 -9.87 -2.05 -5.31
N TRP A 260 -9.37 -1.19 -6.20
CA TRP A 260 -8.63 0.00 -5.81
C TRP A 260 -9.45 0.96 -4.94
N GLU A 261 -10.74 1.11 -5.29
CA GLU A 261 -11.63 2.02 -4.58
C GLU A 261 -13.11 1.70 -4.80
N LEU A 262 -13.54 1.41 -6.04
CA LEU A 262 -14.95 1.38 -6.40
C LEU A 262 -15.75 0.28 -5.72
N SER A 263 -15.15 -0.90 -5.50
CA SER A 263 -15.77 -2.00 -4.74
C SER A 263 -16.08 -1.65 -3.28
N TRP A 264 -15.47 -0.56 -2.77
CA TRP A 264 -15.56 -0.14 -1.37
C TRP A 264 -16.35 1.16 -1.18
N GLN A 265 -17.12 1.57 -2.21
CA GLN A 265 -17.98 2.76 -2.18
C GLN A 265 -19.45 2.37 -1.97
N GLY A 266 -20.31 3.34 -1.70
CA GLY A 266 -21.75 3.14 -1.53
C GLY A 266 -22.08 2.26 -0.32
N ALA A 267 -22.92 1.25 -0.52
CA ALA A 267 -23.38 0.34 0.53
C ALA A 267 -22.23 -0.49 1.17
N ASN A 268 -21.15 -0.71 0.43
CA ASN A 268 -19.95 -1.42 0.88
C ASN A 268 -18.84 -0.46 1.35
N SER A 269 -19.17 0.77 1.69
CA SER A 269 -18.19 1.80 2.03
C SER A 269 -17.25 1.36 3.13
N ASN A 270 -15.97 1.15 2.75
CA ASN A 270 -14.88 0.91 3.67
C ASN A 270 -13.73 1.87 3.33
N ILE A 271 -13.71 3.00 4.02
CA ILE A 271 -12.77 4.09 3.77
C ILE A 271 -11.30 3.65 3.88
N ASN A 272 -11.02 2.65 4.72
CA ASN A 272 -9.67 2.11 4.87
C ASN A 272 -9.18 1.31 3.65
N LYS A 273 -10.10 0.88 2.79
CA LYS A 273 -9.83 0.13 1.56
C LYS A 273 -9.94 0.98 0.30
N GLN A 274 -10.30 2.25 0.40
CA GLN A 274 -10.30 3.21 -0.71
C GLN A 274 -8.89 3.71 -0.98
N LEU A 275 -8.05 2.87 -1.57
CA LEU A 275 -6.60 3.04 -1.63
C LEU A 275 -6.18 4.24 -2.48
N ILE A 276 -6.88 4.53 -3.58
CA ILE A 276 -6.61 5.68 -4.44
C ILE A 276 -6.75 6.98 -3.64
N THR A 277 -7.89 7.18 -2.99
CA THR A 277 -8.15 8.37 -2.17
C THR A 277 -7.31 8.39 -0.91
N LYS A 278 -7.25 7.28 -0.18
CA LYS A 278 -6.51 7.17 1.09
C LYS A 278 -5.05 7.61 0.95
N TYR A 279 -4.37 7.10 -0.04
CA TYR A 279 -2.94 7.35 -0.25
C TYR A 279 -2.63 8.41 -1.31
N ASN A 280 -3.66 9.02 -1.91
CA ASN A 280 -3.49 10.03 -2.95
C ASN A 280 -2.66 9.52 -4.14
N LEU A 281 -2.93 8.27 -4.58
CA LEU A 281 -2.05 7.53 -5.49
C LEU A 281 -1.82 8.23 -6.82
N ILE A 282 -2.83 8.88 -7.38
CA ILE A 282 -2.78 9.58 -8.66
C ILE A 282 -2.57 11.10 -8.51
N GLY A 283 -2.17 11.56 -7.32
CA GLY A 283 -1.97 13.00 -7.04
C GLY A 283 -0.79 13.65 -7.77
N ASN A 284 0.10 12.86 -8.38
CA ASN A 284 1.23 13.34 -9.18
C ASN A 284 0.89 13.44 -10.68
N LEU A 285 -0.33 13.06 -11.09
CA LEU A 285 -0.72 13.04 -12.49
C LEU A 285 -0.75 14.46 -13.09
N PRO A 286 0.00 14.72 -14.19
CA PRO A 286 -0.01 16.01 -14.87
C PRO A 286 -1.36 16.27 -15.56
N ASP A 287 -1.82 17.53 -15.53
CA ASP A 287 -3.10 17.94 -16.13
C ASP A 287 -3.16 17.70 -17.66
N GLY A 288 -2.01 17.70 -18.34
CA GLY A 288 -1.91 17.45 -19.77
C GLY A 288 -2.14 16.00 -20.19
N MET A 289 -2.13 15.03 -19.24
CA MET A 289 -2.35 13.60 -19.56
C MET A 289 -3.79 13.18 -19.34
N VAL A 290 -4.33 13.46 -18.17
CA VAL A 290 -5.76 13.24 -17.88
C VAL A 290 -6.32 14.55 -17.30
N PRO A 291 -7.41 15.09 -17.84
CA PRO A 291 -7.98 16.34 -17.35
C PRO A 291 -8.31 16.25 -15.85
N ARG A 292 -7.79 17.18 -15.04
CA ARG A 292 -8.06 17.22 -13.60
C ARG A 292 -9.54 17.24 -13.24
N LYS A 293 -10.35 17.91 -14.10
CA LYS A 293 -11.81 17.90 -13.94
C LYS A 293 -12.38 16.48 -14.00
N LEU A 294 -11.84 15.63 -14.87
CA LEU A 294 -12.24 14.24 -14.98
C LEU A 294 -11.82 13.46 -13.73
N VAL A 295 -10.56 13.60 -13.30
CA VAL A 295 -10.07 12.94 -12.08
C VAL A 295 -10.91 13.33 -10.86
N LYS A 296 -11.19 14.63 -10.67
CA LYS A 296 -12.00 15.11 -9.53
C LYS A 296 -13.46 14.69 -9.58
N LYS A 297 -14.01 14.38 -10.75
CA LYS A 297 -15.36 13.80 -10.83
C LYS A 297 -15.44 12.43 -10.16
N PHE A 298 -14.41 11.60 -10.34
CA PHE A 298 -14.37 10.25 -9.77
C PHE A 298 -13.76 10.21 -8.37
N TYR A 299 -12.76 11.06 -8.12
CA TYR A 299 -12.00 11.16 -6.89
C TYR A 299 -12.00 12.62 -6.37
N PRO A 300 -13.12 13.10 -5.83
CA PRO A 300 -13.28 14.51 -5.45
C PRO A 300 -12.28 14.97 -4.39
N ASN A 301 -11.84 14.05 -3.53
CA ASN A 301 -10.89 14.31 -2.45
C ASN A 301 -9.42 14.14 -2.87
N MET A 302 -9.15 13.93 -4.16
CA MET A 302 -7.80 13.87 -4.68
C MET A 302 -7.11 15.22 -4.58
N LYS A 303 -5.87 15.21 -4.05
CA LYS A 303 -5.02 16.40 -3.96
C LYS A 303 -3.88 16.31 -4.96
N PHE A 304 -3.80 17.22 -5.89
CA PHE A 304 -2.66 17.32 -6.80
C PHE A 304 -1.47 18.00 -6.11
N SER A 305 -0.25 17.75 -6.63
CA SER A 305 0.99 18.21 -6.00
C SER A 305 1.09 19.72 -5.87
N ASP A 306 0.55 20.45 -6.83
CA ASP A 306 0.53 21.92 -6.95
C ASP A 306 -0.68 22.57 -6.26
N GLU A 307 -1.60 21.78 -5.69
CA GLU A 307 -2.76 22.31 -4.98
C GLU A 307 -2.51 22.46 -3.48
N PRO A 308 -3.14 23.46 -2.83
CA PRO A 308 -3.12 23.57 -1.37
C PRO A 308 -3.87 22.41 -0.71
N MET A 309 -3.64 22.22 0.58
CA MET A 309 -4.39 21.23 1.36
C MET A 309 -5.81 21.76 1.61
N THR A 310 -6.84 20.99 1.20
CA THR A 310 -8.24 21.31 1.47
C THR A 310 -8.68 20.84 2.87
N GLU A 311 -9.74 21.46 3.41
CA GLU A 311 -10.31 21.04 4.71
C GLU A 311 -10.82 19.59 4.66
N GLU A 312 -11.49 19.23 3.56
CA GLU A 312 -12.00 17.87 3.33
C GLU A 312 -10.86 16.86 3.38
N ARG A 313 -9.73 17.17 2.74
CA ARG A 313 -8.55 16.30 2.77
C ARG A 313 -7.93 16.20 4.18
N CYS A 314 -7.95 17.29 4.95
CA CYS A 314 -7.52 17.29 6.34
C CYS A 314 -8.43 16.42 7.21
N LYS A 315 -9.76 16.49 7.02
CA LYS A 315 -10.73 15.65 7.72
C LYS A 315 -10.52 14.19 7.41
N LEU A 316 -10.36 13.82 6.13
CA LEU A 316 -10.06 12.45 5.71
C LEU A 316 -8.78 11.90 6.35
N LYS A 317 -7.70 12.68 6.36
CA LYS A 317 -6.46 12.27 7.02
C LYS A 317 -6.64 11.96 8.51
N LYS A 318 -7.48 12.73 9.21
CA LYS A 318 -7.82 12.46 10.61
C LYS A 318 -8.67 11.20 10.77
N MET A 319 -9.53 10.88 9.80
CA MET A 319 -10.35 9.66 9.83
C MET A 319 -9.52 8.38 9.58
N TYR A 320 -8.41 8.50 8.85
CA TYR A 320 -7.49 7.38 8.60
C TYR A 320 -6.49 7.17 9.74
N ALA A 321 -6.23 8.20 10.58
CA ALA A 321 -5.27 8.17 11.67
C ALA A 321 -5.76 7.36 12.87
#